data_aee39c216e45ad18fd3be7503df02f67
#
_entry.id   aee39c216e45ad18fd3be7503df02f67
#
_cell.length_a   1.000
_cell.length_b   1.000
_cell.length_c   1.000
_cell.angle_alpha   90.00
_cell.angle_beta   90.00
_cell.angle_gamma   90.00
#
_symmetry.space_group_name_H-M   'P 1'
#
loop_
_entity.id
_entity.type
_entity.pdbx_description
1 polymer ?
#
loop_
_entity_poly.entity_id
_entity_poly.type
_entity_poly.pdbx_seq_one_letter_code
_entity_poly.pdbx_strand_id
1 'polypeptide(L)'
;MTQRSPLTHWGREDWCNLADRLVTTAMSHATPGHGRIVMPGEPGGLGPDIDGLEELASWWAGGVAAGVDQRAEDRWLRPSEHWQAVVEACSLALTLHFTKPWIWDQLSQRTQEQAVEWFQDVRNPEIPDNNWIWFQIIVETFLRGVGAKWDENLVRRYLARHEQWYRRDGWISDGPRRCFDRYVGWAMETLPALWTLLAPDWDVARKFADIHGPRLARYLEGAPYLVGADVGGSRGVAPLIQGVVSYIGGARARPYGQGYS
;
A
#
# COMPACT_ATOMS: atom_id res chain seq x y z
N MET A 1 -1.77 -19.69 -23.90
CA MET A 1 -2.16 -18.39 -24.53
C MET A 1 -2.12 -17.34 -23.42
N THR A 2 -1.27 -16.35 -23.50
CA THR A 2 -1.20 -15.23 -22.56
C THR A 2 -2.48 -14.41 -22.69
N GLN A 3 -3.24 -14.32 -21.60
CA GLN A 3 -4.48 -13.55 -21.55
C GLN A 3 -4.15 -12.07 -21.74
N ARG A 4 -4.67 -11.45 -22.81
CA ARG A 4 -4.54 -10.01 -23.07
C ARG A 4 -5.79 -9.28 -22.61
N SER A 5 -5.62 -8.04 -22.14
CA SER A 5 -6.73 -7.17 -21.79
C SER A 5 -7.61 -6.90 -23.01
N PRO A 6 -8.93 -7.04 -22.94
CA PRO A 6 -9.82 -6.73 -24.04
C PRO A 6 -9.89 -5.25 -24.38
N LEU A 7 -9.46 -4.37 -23.45
CA LEU A 7 -9.50 -2.91 -23.61
C LEU A 7 -8.19 -2.34 -24.14
N THR A 8 -7.06 -2.76 -23.58
CA THR A 8 -5.73 -2.22 -23.92
C THR A 8 -4.95 -3.11 -24.86
N HIS A 9 -5.38 -4.36 -25.05
CA HIS A 9 -4.65 -5.44 -25.72
C HIS A 9 -3.29 -5.80 -25.07
N TRP A 10 -3.03 -5.27 -23.86
CA TRP A 10 -1.81 -5.53 -23.11
C TRP A 10 -1.86 -6.91 -22.46
N GLY A 11 -0.77 -7.64 -22.59
CA GLY A 11 -0.48 -8.86 -21.84
C GLY A 11 0.54 -8.61 -20.74
N ARG A 12 0.97 -9.66 -20.05
CA ARG A 12 1.98 -9.60 -18.98
C ARG A 12 3.28 -8.93 -19.44
N GLU A 13 3.74 -9.26 -20.65
CA GLU A 13 5.00 -8.73 -21.22
C GLU A 13 4.94 -7.20 -21.39
N ASP A 14 3.81 -6.68 -21.87
CA ASP A 14 3.62 -5.24 -22.02
C ASP A 14 3.70 -4.49 -20.69
N TRP A 15 3.10 -5.08 -19.63
CA TRP A 15 3.18 -4.54 -18.27
C TRP A 15 4.59 -4.64 -17.68
N CYS A 16 5.32 -5.75 -17.91
CA CYS A 16 6.70 -5.89 -17.47
C CYS A 16 7.59 -4.85 -18.16
N ASN A 17 7.45 -4.69 -19.48
CA ASN A 17 8.21 -3.70 -20.23
C ASN A 17 7.94 -2.25 -19.75
N LEU A 18 6.69 -1.94 -19.40
CA LEU A 18 6.37 -0.63 -18.81
C LEU A 18 7.04 -0.49 -17.44
N ALA A 19 6.92 -1.48 -16.58
CA ALA A 19 7.53 -1.48 -15.25
C ALA A 19 9.06 -1.30 -15.36
N ASP A 20 9.74 -2.07 -16.23
CA ASP A 20 11.18 -1.98 -16.45
C ASP A 20 11.61 -0.58 -16.91
N ARG A 21 10.82 0.05 -17.78
CA ARG A 21 11.08 1.42 -18.23
C ARG A 21 10.95 2.43 -17.10
N LEU A 22 9.85 2.35 -16.33
CA LEU A 22 9.62 3.26 -15.19
C LEU A 22 10.75 3.12 -14.17
N VAL A 23 11.05 1.87 -13.82
CA VAL A 23 12.11 1.53 -12.89
C VAL A 23 13.47 2.06 -13.36
N THR A 24 13.87 1.77 -14.60
CA THR A 24 15.15 2.22 -15.15
C THR A 24 15.25 3.75 -15.18
N THR A 25 14.15 4.43 -15.49
CA THR A 25 14.12 5.90 -15.50
C THR A 25 14.27 6.44 -14.09
N ALA A 26 13.51 5.93 -13.13
CA ALA A 26 13.59 6.35 -11.74
C ALA A 26 15.00 6.17 -11.15
N MET A 27 15.68 5.03 -11.48
CA MET A 27 17.06 4.77 -11.04
C MET A 27 18.07 5.85 -11.42
N SER A 28 17.90 6.50 -12.55
CA SER A 28 18.81 7.57 -12.96
C SER A 28 18.75 8.80 -12.03
N HIS A 29 17.74 8.86 -11.19
CA HIS A 29 17.49 9.93 -10.21
C HIS A 29 17.72 9.48 -8.76
N ALA A 30 18.19 8.24 -8.54
CA ALA A 30 18.47 7.75 -7.20
C ALA A 30 19.70 8.44 -6.59
N THR A 31 19.63 8.69 -5.28
CA THR A 31 20.78 9.17 -4.50
C THR A 31 21.88 8.11 -4.43
N PRO A 32 23.14 8.49 -4.13
CA PRO A 32 24.26 7.53 -4.11
C PRO A 32 24.05 6.31 -3.19
N GLY A 33 23.37 6.49 -2.07
CA GLY A 33 23.01 5.40 -1.14
C GLY A 33 21.75 4.64 -1.56
N HIS A 34 21.09 5.06 -2.64
CA HIS A 34 19.81 4.53 -3.09
C HIS A 34 18.68 4.62 -2.05
N GLY A 35 18.83 5.45 -1.03
CA GLY A 35 17.81 5.67 -0.01
C GLY A 35 16.67 6.58 -0.46
N ARG A 36 16.87 7.38 -1.51
CA ARG A 36 15.86 8.31 -2.05
C ARG A 36 15.98 8.42 -3.57
N ILE A 37 14.87 8.80 -4.23
CA ILE A 37 14.82 9.20 -5.63
C ILE A 37 14.51 10.69 -5.68
N VAL A 38 15.33 11.46 -6.39
CA VAL A 38 15.13 12.91 -6.56
C VAL A 38 14.60 13.14 -7.98
N MET A 39 13.28 13.16 -8.11
CA MET A 39 12.63 13.39 -9.40
C MET A 39 12.86 14.82 -9.89
N PRO A 40 13.12 15.01 -11.19
CA PRO A 40 13.24 16.36 -11.75
C PRO A 40 11.90 17.06 -11.78
N GLY A 41 11.87 18.35 -11.40
CA GLY A 41 10.68 19.18 -11.44
C GLY A 41 10.51 20.01 -10.17
N GLU A 42 9.39 20.71 -10.09
CA GLU A 42 9.01 21.44 -8.88
C GLU A 42 8.62 20.43 -7.80
N PRO A 43 9.08 20.61 -6.56
CA PRO A 43 8.76 19.71 -5.46
C PRO A 43 7.26 19.71 -5.19
N GLY A 44 6.75 18.57 -4.75
CA GLY A 44 5.38 18.43 -4.27
C GLY A 44 5.08 19.33 -3.05
N GLY A 45 3.83 19.39 -2.66
CA GLY A 45 3.37 20.28 -1.59
C GLY A 45 3.98 20.03 -0.21
N LEU A 46 4.62 18.88 0.00
CA LEU A 46 5.25 18.47 1.26
C LEU A 46 6.78 18.51 1.20
N GLY A 47 7.34 18.84 0.05
CA GLY A 47 8.77 19.07 -0.16
C GLY A 47 9.54 17.84 -0.67
N PRO A 48 10.77 18.06 -1.19
CA PRO A 48 11.53 17.07 -1.93
C PRO A 48 11.96 15.84 -1.10
N ASP A 49 12.09 15.98 0.21
CA ASP A 49 12.47 14.85 1.08
C ASP A 49 11.35 13.83 1.22
N ILE A 50 10.10 14.28 1.17
CA ILE A 50 8.93 13.39 1.16
C ILE A 50 8.69 12.85 -0.23
N ASP A 51 8.78 13.66 -1.28
CA ASP A 51 8.63 13.22 -2.66
C ASP A 51 9.63 12.07 -2.97
N GLY A 52 10.89 12.23 -2.52
CA GLY A 52 11.91 11.19 -2.67
C GLY A 52 11.63 9.89 -1.92
N LEU A 53 10.86 9.93 -0.85
CA LEU A 53 10.43 8.74 -0.10
C LEU A 53 9.23 8.06 -0.77
N GLU A 54 8.28 8.81 -1.32
CA GLU A 54 7.13 8.27 -2.07
C GLU A 54 7.56 7.38 -3.26
N GLU A 55 8.64 7.75 -3.94
CA GLU A 55 9.19 7.03 -5.09
C GLU A 55 9.91 5.72 -4.71
N LEU A 56 10.29 5.57 -3.44
CA LEU A 56 11.16 4.46 -2.97
C LEU A 56 10.46 3.13 -2.73
N ALA A 57 9.13 3.09 -2.70
CA ALA A 57 8.36 1.89 -2.37
C ALA A 57 8.67 0.66 -3.27
N SER A 58 9.51 0.80 -4.27
CA SER A 58 9.88 -0.24 -5.25
C SER A 58 11.35 -0.66 -5.25
N TRP A 59 12.24 -0.20 -4.31
CA TRP A 59 13.69 -0.35 -4.50
C TRP A 59 14.45 -1.06 -3.37
N TRP A 60 15.10 -2.15 -3.70
CA TRP A 60 16.32 -2.86 -3.26
C TRP A 60 16.70 -2.85 -1.77
N ALA A 61 17.24 -3.97 -1.34
CA ALA A 61 17.82 -4.16 0.01
C ALA A 61 18.80 -3.03 0.41
N GLY A 62 19.57 -2.48 -0.55
CA GLY A 62 20.47 -1.35 -0.32
C GLY A 62 19.75 -0.05 0.02
N GLY A 63 18.68 0.29 -0.69
CA GLY A 63 17.87 1.48 -0.42
C GLY A 63 17.16 1.40 0.94
N VAL A 64 16.64 0.24 1.30
CA VAL A 64 16.07 0.02 2.65
C VAL A 64 17.15 0.21 3.72
N ALA A 65 18.35 -0.37 3.52
CA ALA A 65 19.44 -0.25 4.50
C ALA A 65 19.89 1.21 4.70
N ALA A 66 20.01 1.98 3.61
CA ALA A 66 20.34 3.41 3.69
C ALA A 66 19.21 4.23 4.33
N GLY A 67 17.96 3.96 3.92
CA GLY A 67 16.80 4.71 4.42
C GLY A 67 16.56 4.55 5.91
N VAL A 68 16.69 3.33 6.45
CA VAL A 68 16.44 3.07 7.89
C VAL A 68 17.64 3.37 8.78
N ASP A 69 18.86 3.51 8.25
CA ASP A 69 20.02 3.91 9.04
C ASP A 69 19.98 5.42 9.33
N GLN A 70 19.59 5.78 10.53
CA GLN A 70 19.45 7.18 10.96
C GLN A 70 20.77 7.98 10.93
N ARG A 71 21.90 7.35 10.62
CA ARG A 71 23.21 7.99 10.43
C ARG A 71 23.53 8.21 8.95
N ALA A 72 22.77 7.58 8.04
CA ALA A 72 22.99 7.74 6.62
C ALA A 72 22.54 9.15 6.15
N GLU A 73 23.22 9.68 5.16
CA GLU A 73 22.83 10.93 4.51
C GLU A 73 21.47 10.79 3.80
N ASP A 74 21.20 9.59 3.26
CA ASP A 74 19.97 9.21 2.54
C ASP A 74 18.87 8.66 3.46
N ARG A 75 18.97 8.85 4.79
CA ARG A 75 17.99 8.34 5.73
C ARG A 75 16.58 8.82 5.42
N TRP A 76 15.63 7.97 5.66
CA TRP A 76 14.22 8.34 5.63
C TRP A 76 13.85 9.20 6.84
N LEU A 77 12.98 10.18 6.62
CA LEU A 77 12.34 10.89 7.73
C LEU A 77 11.52 9.89 8.54
N ARG A 78 11.59 10.00 9.86
CA ARG A 78 10.75 9.19 10.74
C ARG A 78 9.30 9.71 10.71
N PRO A 79 8.30 8.85 10.89
CA PRO A 79 6.91 9.27 11.09
C PRO A 79 6.74 10.34 12.17
N SER A 80 7.51 10.29 13.26
CA SER A 80 7.52 11.31 14.32
C SER A 80 8.14 12.64 13.90
N GLU A 81 9.02 12.65 12.90
CA GLU A 81 9.60 13.88 12.34
C GLU A 81 8.68 14.54 11.31
N HIS A 82 7.96 13.71 10.53
CA HIS A 82 7.04 14.17 9.50
C HIS A 82 5.86 13.20 9.36
N TRP A 83 4.65 13.65 9.67
CA TRP A 83 3.45 12.82 9.70
C TRP A 83 3.14 12.11 8.38
N GLN A 84 3.48 12.71 7.21
CA GLN A 84 3.29 12.08 5.89
C GLN A 84 4.07 10.76 5.76
N ALA A 85 5.19 10.59 6.47
CA ALA A 85 5.94 9.33 6.44
C ALA A 85 5.15 8.11 6.95
N VAL A 86 3.98 8.31 7.59
CA VAL A 86 3.03 7.22 7.91
C VAL A 86 2.44 6.61 6.63
N VAL A 87 2.15 7.43 5.62
CA VAL A 87 1.63 6.98 4.32
C VAL A 87 2.69 6.16 3.59
N GLU A 88 3.93 6.68 3.59
CA GLU A 88 5.06 6.01 2.94
C GLU A 88 5.42 4.70 3.65
N ALA A 89 5.33 4.67 4.98
CA ALA A 89 5.49 3.45 5.75
C ALA A 89 4.47 2.37 5.34
N CYS A 90 3.23 2.75 5.04
CA CYS A 90 2.22 1.82 4.52
C CYS A 90 2.65 1.23 3.17
N SER A 91 3.10 2.07 2.24
CA SER A 91 3.55 1.66 0.91
C SER A 91 4.76 0.72 1.00
N LEU A 92 5.73 1.06 1.83
CA LEU A 92 6.91 0.24 2.10
C LEU A 92 6.53 -1.10 2.76
N ALA A 93 5.63 -1.10 3.75
CA ALA A 93 5.16 -2.32 4.41
C ALA A 93 4.50 -3.29 3.43
N LEU A 94 3.63 -2.78 2.53
CA LEU A 94 3.03 -3.57 1.46
C LEU A 94 4.10 -4.13 0.52
N THR A 95 5.01 -3.30 0.06
CA THR A 95 6.10 -3.70 -0.83
C THR A 95 6.95 -4.80 -0.19
N LEU A 96 7.42 -4.60 1.04
CA LEU A 96 8.26 -5.58 1.74
C LEU A 96 7.50 -6.87 2.07
N HIS A 97 6.19 -6.80 2.30
CA HIS A 97 5.38 -7.99 2.49
C HIS A 97 5.29 -8.84 1.21
N PHE A 98 4.90 -8.22 0.08
CA PHE A 98 4.72 -8.95 -1.18
C PHE A 98 6.04 -9.36 -1.85
N THR A 99 7.13 -8.69 -1.51
CA THR A 99 8.48 -9.02 -1.99
C THR A 99 9.34 -9.69 -0.91
N LYS A 100 8.73 -10.19 0.16
CA LYS A 100 9.42 -10.69 1.34
C LYS A 100 10.60 -11.62 1.03
N PRO A 101 10.47 -12.68 0.20
CA PRO A 101 11.58 -13.59 -0.09
C PRO A 101 12.73 -12.93 -0.86
N TRP A 102 12.45 -11.87 -1.60
CA TRP A 102 13.42 -11.22 -2.49
C TRP A 102 14.09 -9.99 -1.86
N ILE A 103 13.41 -9.32 -0.92
CA ILE A 103 13.93 -8.11 -0.29
C ILE A 103 14.06 -8.32 1.22
N TRP A 104 12.97 -8.45 1.97
CA TRP A 104 13.02 -8.51 3.42
C TRP A 104 13.91 -9.61 3.96
N ASP A 105 13.78 -10.84 3.45
CA ASP A 105 14.56 -12.00 3.91
C ASP A 105 16.04 -11.96 3.48
N GLN A 106 16.41 -11.03 2.58
CA GLN A 106 17.79 -10.78 2.16
C GLN A 106 18.46 -9.64 2.95
N LEU A 107 17.69 -8.86 3.72
CA LEU A 107 18.26 -7.81 4.57
C LEU A 107 19.11 -8.42 5.70
N SER A 108 20.19 -7.71 6.07
CA SER A 108 20.93 -8.07 7.27
C SER A 108 20.03 -7.96 8.50
N GLN A 109 20.31 -8.77 9.53
CA GLN A 109 19.58 -8.69 10.80
C GLN A 109 19.54 -7.25 11.35
N ARG A 110 20.68 -6.54 11.30
CA ARG A 110 20.76 -5.14 11.73
C ARG A 110 19.80 -4.24 10.93
N THR A 111 19.73 -4.40 9.61
CA THR A 111 18.83 -3.61 8.78
C THR A 111 17.37 -3.93 9.09
N GLN A 112 17.03 -5.21 9.32
CA GLN A 112 15.67 -5.60 9.73
C GLN A 112 15.30 -4.98 11.08
N GLU A 113 16.21 -4.97 12.06
CA GLU A 113 15.99 -4.34 13.37
C GLU A 113 15.77 -2.83 13.24
N GLN A 114 16.58 -2.14 12.44
CA GLN A 114 16.43 -0.71 12.16
C GLN A 114 15.11 -0.41 11.43
N ALA A 115 14.73 -1.25 10.46
CA ALA A 115 13.46 -1.12 9.75
C ALA A 115 12.26 -1.33 10.71
N VAL A 116 12.32 -2.34 11.57
CA VAL A 116 11.27 -2.57 12.59
C VAL A 116 11.13 -1.34 13.50
N GLU A 117 12.25 -0.76 13.96
CA GLU A 117 12.24 0.45 14.79
C GLU A 117 11.59 1.63 14.03
N TRP A 118 11.95 1.81 12.75
CA TRP A 118 11.38 2.86 11.90
C TRP A 118 9.88 2.66 11.67
N PHE A 119 9.43 1.43 11.38
CA PHE A 119 8.02 1.12 11.21
C PHE A 119 7.22 1.29 12.50
N GLN A 120 7.77 0.99 13.66
CA GLN A 120 7.10 1.18 14.95
C GLN A 120 6.84 2.65 15.27
N ASP A 121 7.58 3.56 14.67
CA ASP A 121 7.45 5.00 14.86
C ASP A 121 6.12 5.58 14.29
N VAL A 122 5.40 4.83 13.42
CA VAL A 122 4.06 5.23 12.94
C VAL A 122 3.03 5.44 14.05
N ARG A 123 3.31 4.97 15.27
CA ARG A 123 2.45 5.13 16.45
C ARG A 123 2.57 6.51 17.10
N ASN A 124 3.65 7.24 16.82
CA ASN A 124 3.98 8.48 17.51
C ASN A 124 3.21 9.71 17.00
N PRO A 125 3.02 9.93 15.68
CA PRO A 125 2.25 11.07 15.23
C PRO A 125 0.75 10.89 15.50
N GLU A 126 0.07 11.98 15.86
CA GLU A 126 -1.38 12.03 15.79
C GLU A 126 -1.82 12.01 14.33
N ILE A 127 -2.68 11.07 13.98
CA ILE A 127 -3.21 10.94 12.62
C ILE A 127 -4.67 11.39 12.55
N PRO A 128 -5.14 11.89 11.39
CA PRO A 128 -6.54 12.20 11.18
C PRO A 128 -7.44 10.96 11.35
N ASP A 129 -8.64 11.17 11.89
CA ASP A 129 -9.64 10.12 12.07
C ASP A 129 -10.41 9.87 10.75
N ASN A 130 -9.72 9.34 9.75
CA ASN A 130 -10.20 9.06 8.41
C ASN A 130 -9.43 7.87 7.79
N ASN A 131 -9.21 7.87 6.48
CA ASN A 131 -8.46 6.82 5.77
C ASN A 131 -7.06 6.54 6.38
N TRP A 132 -6.47 7.46 7.12
CA TRP A 132 -5.15 7.33 7.74
C TRP A 132 -5.03 6.17 8.71
N ILE A 133 -6.12 5.73 9.32
CA ILE A 133 -6.10 4.54 10.18
C ILE A 133 -5.63 3.29 9.44
N TRP A 134 -5.87 3.22 8.12
CA TRP A 134 -5.47 2.09 7.30
C TRP A 134 -3.96 2.03 7.10
N PHE A 135 -3.28 3.16 7.05
CA PHE A 135 -1.82 3.17 6.94
C PHE A 135 -1.18 2.52 8.17
N GLN A 136 -1.64 2.86 9.36
CA GLN A 136 -1.16 2.22 10.59
C GLN A 136 -1.58 0.74 10.70
N ILE A 137 -2.80 0.37 10.30
CA ILE A 137 -3.25 -1.04 10.27
C ILE A 137 -2.32 -1.89 9.41
N ILE A 138 -1.97 -1.42 8.22
CA ILE A 138 -1.08 -2.14 7.29
C ILE A 138 0.30 -2.33 7.92
N VAL A 139 0.90 -1.26 8.45
CA VAL A 139 2.23 -1.32 9.08
C VAL A 139 2.24 -2.27 10.28
N GLU A 140 1.26 -2.18 11.18
CA GLU A 140 1.16 -3.09 12.33
C GLU A 140 1.01 -4.56 11.90
N THR A 141 0.26 -4.80 10.82
CA THR A 141 0.08 -6.15 10.29
C THR A 141 1.35 -6.68 9.63
N PHE A 142 2.12 -5.82 8.96
CA PHE A 142 3.46 -6.17 8.47
C PHE A 142 4.39 -6.54 9.62
N LEU A 143 4.46 -5.72 10.69
CA LEU A 143 5.26 -5.99 11.89
C LEU A 143 4.89 -7.36 12.50
N ARG A 144 3.59 -7.69 12.58
CA ARG A 144 3.13 -9.03 12.96
C ARG A 144 3.70 -10.11 12.03
N GLY A 145 3.63 -9.90 10.72
CA GLY A 145 4.06 -10.88 9.70
C GLY A 145 5.56 -11.17 9.71
N VAL A 146 6.38 -10.24 10.22
CA VAL A 146 7.84 -10.43 10.40
C VAL A 146 8.22 -10.82 11.82
N GLY A 147 7.25 -11.10 12.69
CA GLY A 147 7.49 -11.55 14.08
C GLY A 147 7.95 -10.43 15.02
N ALA A 148 7.81 -9.17 14.63
CA ALA A 148 8.16 -8.03 15.46
C ALA A 148 7.05 -7.67 16.46
N LYS A 149 7.37 -6.84 17.46
CA LYS A 149 6.37 -6.30 18.38
C LYS A 149 5.41 -5.37 17.62
N TRP A 150 4.12 -5.66 17.67
CA TRP A 150 3.04 -4.93 17.04
C TRP A 150 1.90 -4.63 18.03
N ASP A 151 0.98 -3.72 17.69
CA ASP A 151 -0.14 -3.33 18.53
C ASP A 151 -1.48 -3.87 17.99
N GLU A 152 -1.86 -5.06 18.46
CA GLU A 152 -3.14 -5.68 18.11
C GLU A 152 -4.34 -4.83 18.54
N ASN A 153 -4.26 -4.16 19.68
CA ASN A 153 -5.35 -3.35 20.18
C ASN A 153 -5.60 -2.12 19.31
N LEU A 154 -4.53 -1.51 18.78
CA LEU A 154 -4.64 -0.42 17.80
C LEU A 154 -5.38 -0.91 16.56
N VAL A 155 -4.95 -2.02 15.98
CA VAL A 155 -5.60 -2.59 14.78
C VAL A 155 -7.08 -2.86 15.04
N ARG A 156 -7.41 -3.53 16.14
CA ARG A 156 -8.82 -3.83 16.48
C ARG A 156 -9.66 -2.57 16.68
N ARG A 157 -9.13 -1.53 17.34
CA ARG A 157 -9.82 -0.24 17.50
C ARG A 157 -10.10 0.39 16.14
N TYR A 158 -9.15 0.38 15.23
CA TYR A 158 -9.29 1.00 13.91
C TYR A 158 -10.23 0.21 12.99
N LEU A 159 -10.22 -1.11 13.05
CA LEU A 159 -11.23 -1.92 12.35
C LEU A 159 -12.64 -1.61 12.83
N ALA A 160 -12.84 -1.44 14.15
CA ALA A 160 -14.13 -1.03 14.70
C ALA A 160 -14.53 0.40 14.24
N ARG A 161 -13.56 1.32 14.09
CA ARG A 161 -13.81 2.66 13.52
C ARG A 161 -14.24 2.56 12.06
N HIS A 162 -13.51 1.81 11.25
CA HIS A 162 -13.86 1.59 9.85
C HIS A 162 -15.30 1.07 9.71
N GLU A 163 -15.71 0.10 10.53
CA GLU A 163 -17.06 -0.45 10.51
C GLU A 163 -18.12 0.62 10.83
N GLN A 164 -17.86 1.55 11.73
CA GLN A 164 -18.75 2.66 12.05
C GLN A 164 -18.97 3.63 10.88
N TRP A 165 -18.02 3.69 9.95
CA TRP A 165 -18.09 4.56 8.79
C TRP A 165 -18.79 3.93 7.59
N TYR A 166 -19.10 2.64 7.63
CA TYR A 166 -19.93 2.00 6.62
C TYR A 166 -21.31 2.67 6.55
N ARG A 167 -21.80 2.91 5.34
CA ARG A 167 -23.11 3.54 5.10
C ARG A 167 -24.10 2.54 4.54
N ARG A 168 -24.04 2.27 3.26
CA ARG A 168 -24.84 1.26 2.56
C ARG A 168 -24.34 1.07 1.15
N ASP A 169 -24.84 0.07 0.45
CA ASP A 169 -24.55 -0.17 -0.97
C ASP A 169 -23.04 -0.26 -1.30
N GLY A 170 -22.25 -0.78 -0.36
CA GLY A 170 -20.80 -0.88 -0.47
C GLY A 170 -20.04 0.38 -0.11
N TRP A 171 -20.68 1.52 0.13
CA TRP A 171 -20.03 2.77 0.40
C TRP A 171 -19.58 2.93 1.85
N ILE A 172 -18.32 3.29 2.01
CA ILE A 172 -17.70 3.65 3.29
C ILE A 172 -17.35 5.14 3.24
N SER A 173 -17.68 5.87 4.30
CA SER A 173 -17.28 7.27 4.42
C SER A 173 -15.81 7.39 4.80
N ASP A 174 -15.10 8.36 4.25
CA ASP A 174 -13.74 8.70 4.68
C ASP A 174 -13.78 9.47 6.00
N GLY A 175 -13.92 8.72 7.07
CA GLY A 175 -14.04 9.22 8.44
C GLY A 175 -15.49 9.39 8.94
N PRO A 176 -15.68 10.00 10.13
CA PRO A 176 -16.97 10.07 10.82
C PRO A 176 -17.99 10.98 10.12
N ARG A 177 -17.54 11.97 9.38
CA ARG A 177 -18.38 12.85 8.56
C ARG A 177 -18.73 12.16 7.26
N ARG A 178 -19.83 12.58 6.59
CA ARG A 178 -20.14 12.08 5.25
C ARG A 178 -19.16 12.69 4.24
N CYS A 179 -18.07 11.96 3.98
CA CYS A 179 -17.05 12.32 3.02
C CYS A 179 -16.89 11.17 2.02
N PHE A 180 -17.16 11.44 0.74
CA PHE A 180 -17.08 10.47 -0.36
C PHE A 180 -16.26 11.10 -1.48
N ASP A 181 -14.95 11.06 -1.33
CA ASP A 181 -14.00 11.56 -2.28
C ASP A 181 -13.19 10.41 -2.92
N ARG A 182 -12.12 10.74 -3.62
CA ARG A 182 -11.23 9.77 -4.26
C ARG A 182 -10.60 8.77 -3.28
N TYR A 183 -10.42 9.16 -2.00
CA TYR A 183 -9.82 8.29 -1.00
C TYR A 183 -10.73 7.14 -0.58
N VAL A 184 -12.04 7.22 -0.84
CA VAL A 184 -12.94 6.07 -0.65
C VAL A 184 -12.46 4.90 -1.50
N GLY A 185 -12.26 5.09 -2.79
CA GLY A 185 -11.77 4.00 -3.66
C GLY A 185 -10.32 3.66 -3.40
N TRP A 186 -9.47 4.69 -3.28
CA TRP A 186 -8.01 4.50 -3.20
C TRP A 186 -7.55 3.91 -1.87
N ALA A 187 -8.12 4.33 -0.74
CA ALA A 187 -7.71 3.90 0.58
C ALA A 187 -8.77 3.06 1.29
N MET A 188 -10.03 3.54 1.36
CA MET A 188 -11.06 2.92 2.19
C MET A 188 -11.60 1.59 1.64
N GLU A 189 -11.45 1.33 0.35
CA GLU A 189 -11.83 0.06 -0.30
C GLU A 189 -10.59 -0.79 -0.64
N THR A 190 -9.52 -0.16 -1.14
CA THR A 190 -8.33 -0.87 -1.62
C THR A 190 -7.46 -1.38 -0.49
N LEU A 191 -7.12 -0.55 0.51
CA LEU A 191 -6.26 -0.98 1.62
C LEU A 191 -6.89 -2.08 2.48
N PRO A 192 -8.20 -2.04 2.82
CA PRO A 192 -8.88 -3.18 3.44
C PRO A 192 -8.72 -4.49 2.67
N ALA A 193 -8.92 -4.44 1.36
CA ALA A 193 -8.78 -5.61 0.51
C ALA A 193 -7.35 -6.16 0.52
N LEU A 194 -6.33 -5.30 0.36
CA LEU A 194 -4.93 -5.68 0.46
C LEU A 194 -4.59 -6.23 1.84
N TRP A 195 -5.10 -5.62 2.90
CA TRP A 195 -4.87 -6.07 4.27
C TRP A 195 -5.30 -7.52 4.51
N THR A 196 -6.40 -7.96 3.94
CA THR A 196 -6.84 -9.36 4.07
C THR A 196 -5.86 -10.35 3.46
N LEU A 197 -5.01 -9.90 2.52
CA LEU A 197 -3.96 -10.71 1.91
C LEU A 197 -2.67 -10.74 2.76
N LEU A 198 -2.44 -9.73 3.61
CA LEU A 198 -1.27 -9.67 4.48
C LEU A 198 -1.36 -10.66 5.65
N ALA A 199 -2.57 -10.98 6.11
CA ALA A 199 -2.77 -11.79 7.31
C ALA A 199 -3.85 -12.88 7.11
N PRO A 200 -3.70 -13.77 6.11
CA PRO A 200 -4.70 -14.79 5.80
C PRO A 200 -4.82 -15.85 6.91
N ASP A 201 -3.80 -15.95 7.76
CA ASP A 201 -3.75 -16.84 8.94
C ASP A 201 -4.45 -16.25 10.17
N TRP A 202 -4.80 -14.96 10.16
CA TRP A 202 -5.40 -14.29 11.31
C TRP A 202 -6.93 -14.29 11.22
N ASP A 203 -7.61 -14.86 12.22
CA ASP A 203 -9.08 -14.96 12.27
C ASP A 203 -9.79 -13.62 12.11
N VAL A 204 -9.19 -12.56 12.63
CA VAL A 204 -9.75 -11.20 12.51
C VAL A 204 -9.78 -10.75 11.05
N ALA A 205 -8.72 -11.02 10.31
CA ALA A 205 -8.63 -10.67 8.89
C ALA A 205 -9.60 -11.52 8.05
N ARG A 206 -9.76 -12.81 8.36
CA ARG A 206 -10.73 -13.68 7.68
C ARG A 206 -12.16 -13.19 7.89
N LYS A 207 -12.55 -12.94 9.15
CA LYS A 207 -13.89 -12.41 9.47
C LYS A 207 -14.16 -11.07 8.82
N PHE A 208 -13.15 -10.21 8.77
CA PHE A 208 -13.26 -8.93 8.07
C PHE A 208 -13.44 -9.13 6.56
N ALA A 209 -12.71 -10.05 5.94
CA ALA A 209 -12.83 -10.37 4.52
C ALA A 209 -14.24 -10.86 4.15
N ASP A 210 -14.88 -11.66 5.02
CA ASP A 210 -16.24 -12.15 4.83
C ASP A 210 -17.28 -11.01 4.81
N ILE A 211 -17.02 -9.93 5.53
CA ILE A 211 -17.89 -8.74 5.59
C ILE A 211 -17.56 -7.76 4.47
N HIS A 212 -16.27 -7.43 4.32
CA HIS A 212 -15.81 -6.40 3.39
C HIS A 212 -15.90 -6.84 1.93
N GLY A 213 -15.63 -8.12 1.64
CA GLY A 213 -15.64 -8.63 0.27
C GLY A 213 -16.95 -8.40 -0.48
N PRO A 214 -18.13 -8.75 0.07
CA PRO A 214 -19.43 -8.45 -0.54
C PRO A 214 -19.70 -6.94 -0.68
N ARG A 215 -19.24 -6.12 0.30
CA ARG A 215 -19.38 -4.67 0.25
C ARG A 215 -18.53 -4.06 -0.88
N LEU A 216 -17.28 -4.48 -1.00
CA LEU A 216 -16.41 -4.08 -2.09
C LEU A 216 -16.98 -4.47 -3.46
N ALA A 217 -17.50 -5.69 -3.60
CA ALA A 217 -18.16 -6.12 -4.84
C ALA A 217 -19.33 -5.19 -5.19
N ARG A 218 -20.13 -4.80 -4.20
CA ARG A 218 -21.26 -3.87 -4.41
C ARG A 218 -20.80 -2.45 -4.76
N TYR A 219 -19.73 -1.95 -4.09
CA TYR A 219 -19.11 -0.66 -4.43
C TYR A 219 -18.65 -0.63 -5.89
N LEU A 220 -18.01 -1.70 -6.35
CA LEU A 220 -17.46 -1.81 -7.70
C LEU A 220 -18.50 -1.86 -8.80
N GLU A 221 -19.74 -2.25 -8.51
CA GLU A 221 -20.85 -2.12 -9.47
C GLU A 221 -21.15 -0.64 -9.77
N GLY A 222 -20.95 0.25 -8.79
CA GLY A 222 -21.15 1.70 -8.93
C GLY A 222 -19.92 2.47 -9.39
N ALA A 223 -18.72 1.96 -9.15
CA ALA A 223 -17.46 2.66 -9.40
C ALA A 223 -17.26 3.12 -10.86
N PRO A 224 -17.66 2.36 -11.91
CA PRO A 224 -17.53 2.80 -13.29
C PRO A 224 -18.28 4.11 -13.61
N TYR A 225 -19.36 4.40 -12.90
CA TYR A 225 -20.14 5.63 -13.09
C TYR A 225 -19.44 6.89 -12.53
N LEU A 226 -18.37 6.70 -11.74
CA LEU A 226 -17.55 7.80 -11.23
C LEU A 226 -16.42 8.21 -12.18
N VAL A 227 -16.21 7.44 -13.24
CA VAL A 227 -15.14 7.66 -14.22
C VAL A 227 -15.76 8.28 -15.48
N GLY A 228 -15.33 9.50 -15.82
CA GLY A 228 -15.76 10.15 -17.05
C GLY A 228 -15.22 9.47 -18.31
N ALA A 229 -15.85 9.72 -19.46
CA ALA A 229 -15.46 9.16 -20.75
C ALA A 229 -14.03 9.54 -21.17
N ASP A 230 -13.49 10.63 -20.64
CA ASP A 230 -12.12 11.12 -20.83
C ASP A 230 -11.11 10.53 -19.83
N VAL A 231 -11.54 9.54 -19.03
CA VAL A 231 -10.77 8.98 -17.90
C VAL A 231 -10.37 10.05 -16.86
N GLY A 232 -10.87 11.27 -17.00
CA GLY A 232 -10.50 12.44 -16.21
C GLY A 232 -11.24 12.62 -14.89
N GLY A 233 -12.25 11.82 -14.60
CA GLY A 233 -13.16 12.03 -13.46
C GLY A 233 -12.56 11.79 -12.09
N SER A 234 -11.65 10.87 -11.94
CA SER A 234 -10.89 10.62 -10.69
C SER A 234 -9.52 10.07 -11.06
N ARG A 235 -8.62 10.98 -11.44
CA ARG A 235 -7.27 10.65 -11.87
C ARG A 235 -6.62 9.69 -10.87
N GLY A 236 -6.32 8.47 -11.31
CA GLY A 236 -5.56 7.47 -10.57
C GLY A 236 -6.33 6.35 -9.88
N VAL A 237 -7.65 6.40 -9.74
CA VAL A 237 -8.41 5.38 -8.97
C VAL A 237 -8.81 4.18 -9.84
N ALA A 238 -9.23 4.39 -11.08
CA ALA A 238 -9.76 3.33 -11.92
C ALA A 238 -8.76 2.20 -12.24
N PRO A 239 -7.49 2.46 -12.60
CA PRO A 239 -6.54 1.39 -12.90
C PRO A 239 -6.13 0.56 -11.68
N LEU A 240 -5.98 1.20 -10.51
CA LEU A 240 -5.63 0.52 -9.25
C LEU A 240 -6.78 -0.37 -8.77
N ILE A 241 -8.01 0.16 -8.76
CA ILE A 241 -9.21 -0.62 -8.41
C ILE A 241 -9.37 -1.79 -9.37
N GLN A 242 -9.22 -1.57 -10.68
CA GLN A 242 -9.32 -2.63 -11.68
C GLN A 242 -8.25 -3.72 -11.47
N GLY A 243 -7.01 -3.34 -11.15
CA GLY A 243 -5.93 -4.27 -10.85
C GLY A 243 -6.20 -5.11 -9.59
N VAL A 244 -6.60 -4.46 -8.50
CA VAL A 244 -6.93 -5.13 -7.23
C VAL A 244 -8.14 -6.05 -7.39
N VAL A 245 -9.18 -5.63 -8.12
CA VAL A 245 -10.38 -6.44 -8.39
C VAL A 245 -10.07 -7.66 -9.22
N SER A 246 -9.28 -7.49 -10.27
CA SER A 246 -8.86 -8.62 -11.13
C SER A 246 -8.03 -9.64 -10.34
N TYR A 247 -7.18 -9.15 -9.43
CA TYR A 247 -6.36 -9.99 -8.56
C TYR A 247 -7.21 -10.74 -7.53
N ILE A 248 -8.12 -10.05 -6.82
CA ILE A 248 -9.00 -10.65 -5.80
C ILE A 248 -10.01 -11.60 -6.46
N GLY A 249 -10.59 -11.24 -7.60
CA GLY A 249 -11.49 -12.10 -8.38
C GLY A 249 -10.79 -13.35 -8.91
N GLY A 250 -9.54 -13.21 -9.36
CA GLY A 250 -8.70 -14.33 -9.81
C GLY A 250 -8.22 -15.23 -8.66
N ALA A 251 -7.95 -14.67 -7.49
CA ALA A 251 -7.54 -15.43 -6.30
C ALA A 251 -8.68 -16.28 -5.71
N ARG A 252 -9.93 -15.81 -5.78
CA ARG A 252 -11.10 -16.62 -5.38
C ARG A 252 -11.43 -17.76 -6.33
N ALA A 253 -11.01 -17.68 -7.60
CA ALA A 253 -11.23 -18.73 -8.60
C ALA A 253 -10.18 -19.86 -8.58
N ARG A 254 -9.11 -19.74 -7.75
CA ARG A 254 -8.08 -20.79 -7.61
C ARG A 254 -8.02 -21.26 -6.17
N PRO A 255 -8.25 -22.56 -5.90
CA PRO A 255 -7.98 -23.11 -4.58
C PRO A 255 -6.47 -22.95 -4.29
N TYR A 256 -6.15 -22.38 -3.15
CA TYR A 256 -4.81 -22.35 -2.60
C TYR A 256 -4.25 -23.77 -2.54
N GLY A 257 -3.24 -24.10 -3.35
CA GLY A 257 -2.61 -25.43 -3.28
C GLY A 257 -2.00 -25.98 -4.56
N GLN A 258 -1.99 -25.28 -5.69
CA GLN A 258 -1.22 -25.75 -6.84
C GLN A 258 0.02 -24.90 -7.04
N GLY A 259 1.16 -25.49 -6.61
CA GLY A 259 2.48 -24.91 -6.72
C GLY A 259 2.84 -24.62 -8.19
N TYR A 260 3.64 -23.58 -8.37
CA TYR A 260 4.35 -23.34 -9.62
C TYR A 260 5.40 -24.44 -9.78
N SER A 261 5.18 -25.32 -10.72
CA SER A 261 6.23 -26.16 -11.32
C SER A 261 6.84 -25.43 -12.50
#